data_67dc30860c3e1eadc20822595a7dcbdb
#
_entry.id   67dc30860c3e1eadc20822595a7dcbdb
#
_cell.length_a   1.000
_cell.length_b   1.000
_cell.length_c   1.000
_cell.angle_alpha   90.00
_cell.angle_beta   90.00
_cell.angle_gamma   90.00
#
_symmetry.space_group_name_H-M   'P 1'
#
loop_
_entity.id
_entity.type
_entity.pdbx_description
1 polymer ?
#
loop_
_entity_poly.entity_id
_entity_poly.type
_entity_poly.pdbx_seq_one_letter_code
_entity_poly.pdbx_strand_id
1 'polypeptide(L)'
;MTINAMKHLFDIISALKTRATLFVALAIILMAADLMIFSFIIGDNSTFRLRAVLYTADMAVLLCFYWFVRPRWRWLTIPLTWIIAIFMFANALFFVYWGDMFPISAIFNTSNYNSFIFKSIPALLSPLNISLLVIPTGLTLLYFIIRPNKSPEYKFSSRLTAVSLTILLYGLGLYLSVSSTMHWRQMTDHPRTSRTDIFIERFGPFSTQYSAWKHSGLICYLITLIVNNTFTSSISLTEPEIEAIKDFIDDNSADATVGCMTDNRDKNLIFIIVESLNASVLDITHGSERLTPVLSSLAEADSTISSLSMRAQIADGGSSDGQLIYNTGLLPLLSGAAAQIYGENDYPSIVKAIRPASSAEFIVESSAVYNHRNTSIAFGYETLHDSDSLLAAGYDVKKIGSDEAVLNYAFDRIQHMPQPFVAEITTLSMHFPFDLVGFEPRGWVDSLSNNMGLNRYYQTTHYTDAAIGHFLNRLKESELADNTIVVIASDHDCNPLNVVDQNDRTVDFPIVFIAIGTGQTLHYTGPMGQVDVFPTILDIMGVPTNQYAWRGLGKSILSSGPAGAISRSGQTFGNPDPKDLLRLERAFSVSDTLIRSNFFRPDDTAN
;
A
#
# COMPACT_ATOMS: atom_id res chain seq x y z
N MET A 1 1.91 -52.30 -28.24
CA MET A 1 0.87 -51.36 -27.87
C MET A 1 -0.44 -52.12 -27.84
N THR A 2 -1.07 -52.28 -26.66
CA THR A 2 -2.26 -53.13 -26.49
C THR A 2 -3.48 -52.49 -27.17
N ILE A 3 -4.41 -53.33 -27.70
CA ILE A 3 -5.65 -52.87 -28.35
C ILE A 3 -6.41 -51.84 -27.52
N ASN A 4 -6.35 -51.94 -26.20
CA ASN A 4 -6.92 -50.96 -25.28
C ASN A 4 -6.23 -49.59 -25.33
N ALA A 5 -4.91 -49.50 -25.49
CA ALA A 5 -4.19 -48.27 -25.64
C ALA A 5 -4.52 -47.54 -26.94
N MET A 6 -4.68 -48.29 -28.06
CA MET A 6 -5.12 -47.72 -29.31
C MET A 6 -6.58 -47.23 -29.27
N LYS A 7 -7.47 -47.94 -28.58
CA LYS A 7 -8.86 -47.52 -28.39
C LYS A 7 -8.95 -46.24 -27.54
N HIS A 8 -8.14 -46.14 -26.48
CA HIS A 8 -8.02 -44.93 -25.69
C HIS A 8 -7.48 -43.74 -26.50
N LEU A 9 -6.44 -43.95 -27.30
CA LEU A 9 -5.88 -42.91 -28.17
C LEU A 9 -6.92 -42.45 -29.21
N PHE A 10 -7.70 -43.37 -29.80
CA PHE A 10 -8.77 -43.03 -30.75
C PHE A 10 -9.91 -42.27 -30.10
N ASP A 11 -10.29 -42.62 -28.86
CA ASP A 11 -11.30 -41.88 -28.08
C ASP A 11 -10.83 -40.46 -27.72
N ILE A 12 -9.55 -40.27 -27.39
CA ILE A 12 -8.94 -38.94 -27.14
C ILE A 12 -8.95 -38.11 -28.44
N ILE A 13 -8.51 -38.66 -29.55
CA ILE A 13 -8.49 -37.96 -30.83
C ILE A 13 -9.91 -37.60 -31.31
N SER A 14 -10.88 -38.48 -31.08
CA SER A 14 -12.29 -38.21 -31.37
C SER A 14 -12.89 -37.10 -30.50
N ALA A 15 -12.52 -37.07 -29.21
CA ALA A 15 -12.93 -36.00 -28.29
C ALA A 15 -12.33 -34.64 -28.68
N LEU A 16 -11.07 -34.62 -29.14
CA LEU A 16 -10.39 -33.41 -29.61
C LEU A 16 -11.03 -32.77 -30.84
N LYS A 17 -11.77 -33.55 -31.66
CA LYS A 17 -12.48 -33.06 -32.85
C LYS A 17 -13.87 -32.48 -32.56
N THR A 18 -14.33 -32.49 -31.30
CA THR A 18 -15.67 -31.98 -31.00
C THR A 18 -15.69 -30.43 -30.90
N ARG A 19 -16.83 -29.83 -31.27
CA ARG A 19 -17.05 -28.38 -31.09
C ARG A 19 -16.84 -27.92 -29.65
N ALA A 20 -17.19 -28.77 -28.67
CA ALA A 20 -17.04 -28.50 -27.25
C ALA A 20 -15.56 -28.44 -26.85
N THR A 21 -14.73 -29.38 -27.34
CA THR A 21 -13.28 -29.37 -27.06
C THR A 21 -12.60 -28.17 -27.71
N LEU A 22 -12.98 -27.85 -28.96
CA LEU A 22 -12.46 -26.66 -29.64
C LEU A 22 -12.78 -25.41 -28.86
N PHE A 23 -14.01 -25.25 -28.37
CA PHE A 23 -14.42 -24.06 -27.60
C PHE A 23 -13.64 -23.94 -26.31
N VAL A 24 -13.54 -25.00 -25.49
CA VAL A 24 -12.82 -24.92 -24.21
C VAL A 24 -11.33 -24.71 -24.38
N ALA A 25 -10.72 -25.31 -25.43
CA ALA A 25 -9.31 -25.07 -25.74
C ALA A 25 -9.06 -23.60 -26.13
N LEU A 26 -9.92 -23.04 -27.00
CA LEU A 26 -9.85 -21.60 -27.31
C LEU A 26 -10.08 -20.73 -26.08
N ALA A 27 -11.03 -21.07 -25.20
CA ALA A 27 -11.27 -20.34 -23.99
C ALA A 27 -10.02 -20.35 -23.07
N ILE A 28 -9.38 -21.49 -22.87
CA ILE A 28 -8.15 -21.61 -22.09
C ILE A 28 -7.04 -20.73 -22.69
N ILE A 29 -6.78 -20.84 -24.01
CA ILE A 29 -5.69 -20.11 -24.67
C ILE A 29 -5.95 -18.60 -24.66
N LEU A 30 -7.17 -18.17 -24.99
CA LEU A 30 -7.51 -16.74 -25.05
C LEU A 30 -7.52 -16.11 -23.66
N MET A 31 -8.05 -16.79 -22.66
CA MET A 31 -7.99 -16.27 -21.28
C MET A 31 -6.58 -16.30 -20.70
N ALA A 32 -5.72 -17.25 -21.09
CA ALA A 32 -4.30 -17.20 -20.76
C ALA A 32 -3.60 -15.99 -21.41
N ALA A 33 -3.98 -15.65 -22.67
CA ALA A 33 -3.50 -14.42 -23.30
C ALA A 33 -3.99 -13.16 -22.57
N ASP A 34 -5.21 -13.18 -22.04
CA ASP A 34 -5.75 -12.08 -21.20
C ASP A 34 -4.91 -11.87 -19.94
N LEU A 35 -4.54 -12.96 -19.24
CA LEU A 35 -3.63 -12.91 -18.11
C LEU A 35 -2.23 -12.41 -18.49
N MET A 36 -1.77 -12.67 -19.72
CA MET A 36 -0.51 -12.13 -20.24
C MET A 36 -0.60 -10.61 -20.46
N ILE A 37 -1.72 -10.12 -21.00
CA ILE A 37 -1.99 -8.68 -21.13
C ILE A 37 -1.99 -8.03 -19.75
N PHE A 38 -2.69 -8.63 -18.80
CA PHE A 38 -2.71 -8.13 -17.42
C PHE A 38 -1.29 -8.08 -16.82
N SER A 39 -0.49 -9.12 -16.97
CA SER A 39 0.91 -9.11 -16.49
C SER A 39 1.74 -8.01 -17.13
N PHE A 40 1.52 -7.72 -18.40
CA PHE A 40 2.16 -6.60 -19.06
C PHE A 40 1.73 -5.26 -18.46
N ILE A 41 0.43 -5.08 -18.16
CA ILE A 41 -0.11 -3.88 -17.52
C ILE A 41 0.56 -3.61 -16.17
N ILE A 42 0.76 -4.64 -15.35
CA ILE A 42 1.38 -4.51 -14.03
C ILE A 42 2.92 -4.50 -14.06
N GLY A 43 3.53 -4.35 -15.24
CA GLY A 43 4.99 -4.20 -15.39
C GLY A 43 5.81 -5.46 -15.11
N ASP A 44 5.19 -6.64 -15.19
CA ASP A 44 5.89 -7.87 -14.93
C ASP A 44 6.71 -8.35 -16.14
N ASN A 45 8.03 -8.14 -16.10
CA ASN A 45 8.97 -8.43 -17.18
C ASN A 45 9.59 -9.83 -17.16
N SER A 46 9.08 -10.77 -16.34
CA SER A 46 9.63 -12.11 -16.29
C SER A 46 9.36 -12.90 -17.60
N THR A 47 10.05 -14.01 -17.78
CA THR A 47 10.17 -14.72 -19.06
C THR A 47 8.81 -15.11 -19.67
N PHE A 48 8.44 -14.54 -20.82
CA PHE A 48 7.19 -14.77 -21.53
C PHE A 48 6.80 -16.27 -21.66
N ARG A 49 7.78 -17.14 -21.98
CA ARG A 49 7.51 -18.57 -22.16
C ARG A 49 7.01 -19.26 -20.90
N LEU A 50 7.61 -18.92 -19.78
CA LEU A 50 7.26 -19.50 -18.47
C LEU A 50 5.82 -19.11 -18.08
N ARG A 51 5.45 -17.87 -18.29
CA ARG A 51 4.11 -17.36 -17.99
C ARG A 51 3.05 -17.94 -18.89
N ALA A 52 3.34 -18.07 -20.18
CA ALA A 52 2.40 -18.72 -21.10
C ALA A 52 2.03 -20.13 -20.62
N VAL A 53 3.00 -20.90 -20.09
CA VAL A 53 2.72 -22.23 -19.50
C VAL A 53 1.89 -22.10 -18.23
N LEU A 54 2.28 -21.23 -17.30
CA LEU A 54 1.61 -21.06 -16.00
C LEU A 54 0.16 -20.58 -16.16
N TYR A 55 -0.07 -19.53 -16.95
CA TYR A 55 -1.43 -18.99 -17.15
C TYR A 55 -2.33 -19.93 -17.97
N THR A 56 -1.75 -20.69 -18.91
CA THR A 56 -2.51 -21.74 -19.58
C THR A 56 -2.92 -22.83 -18.59
N ALA A 57 -2.06 -23.16 -17.63
CA ALA A 57 -2.36 -24.11 -16.58
C ALA A 57 -3.42 -23.57 -15.60
N ASP A 58 -3.32 -22.31 -15.18
CA ASP A 58 -4.34 -21.65 -14.34
C ASP A 58 -5.72 -21.72 -15.01
N MET A 59 -5.80 -21.33 -16.28
CA MET A 59 -7.06 -21.37 -17.03
C MET A 59 -7.56 -22.78 -17.24
N ALA A 60 -6.69 -23.76 -17.46
CA ALA A 60 -7.08 -25.16 -17.56
C ALA A 60 -7.67 -25.68 -16.25
N VAL A 61 -7.13 -25.28 -15.08
CA VAL A 61 -7.68 -25.64 -13.77
C VAL A 61 -9.04 -24.96 -13.56
N LEU A 62 -9.14 -23.64 -13.76
CA LEU A 62 -10.38 -22.89 -13.55
C LEU A 62 -11.52 -23.35 -14.47
N LEU A 63 -11.20 -23.74 -15.71
CA LEU A 63 -12.18 -24.22 -16.66
C LEU A 63 -12.34 -25.75 -16.63
N CYS A 64 -11.67 -26.45 -15.72
CA CYS A 64 -11.72 -27.93 -15.61
C CYS A 64 -13.15 -28.46 -15.42
N PHE A 65 -14.04 -27.73 -14.74
CA PHE A 65 -15.43 -28.10 -14.56
C PHE A 65 -16.17 -28.35 -15.88
N TYR A 66 -15.73 -27.71 -16.97
CA TYR A 66 -16.33 -27.83 -18.29
C TYR A 66 -16.39 -29.29 -18.81
N TRP A 67 -15.44 -30.13 -18.40
CA TRP A 67 -15.41 -31.55 -18.77
C TRP A 67 -16.49 -32.38 -18.05
N PHE A 68 -17.02 -31.89 -16.94
CA PHE A 68 -17.96 -32.62 -16.08
C PHE A 68 -19.41 -32.17 -16.26
N VAL A 69 -19.63 -30.94 -16.70
CA VAL A 69 -20.97 -30.40 -16.84
C VAL A 69 -21.71 -31.01 -18.04
N ARG A 70 -23.01 -31.21 -17.91
CA ARG A 70 -23.86 -31.62 -19.03
C ARG A 70 -23.84 -30.58 -20.14
N PRO A 71 -24.06 -30.97 -21.41
CA PRO A 71 -23.97 -30.05 -22.56
C PRO A 71 -24.79 -28.77 -22.39
N ARG A 72 -25.98 -28.87 -21.80
CA ARG A 72 -26.87 -27.71 -21.54
C ARG A 72 -26.29 -26.65 -20.58
N TRP A 73 -25.32 -27.04 -19.74
CA TRP A 73 -24.70 -26.14 -18.73
C TRP A 73 -23.35 -25.57 -19.18
N ARG A 74 -22.87 -25.91 -20.37
CA ARG A 74 -21.56 -25.41 -20.87
C ARG A 74 -21.52 -23.92 -21.07
N TRP A 75 -22.67 -23.26 -21.12
CA TRP A 75 -22.76 -21.80 -21.15
C TRP A 75 -22.19 -21.13 -19.87
N LEU A 76 -22.09 -21.86 -18.74
CA LEU A 76 -21.49 -21.35 -17.50
C LEU A 76 -20.03 -20.93 -17.66
N THR A 77 -19.34 -21.37 -18.72
CA THR A 77 -18.02 -20.89 -19.08
C THR A 77 -18.02 -19.38 -19.35
N ILE A 78 -19.09 -18.84 -19.94
CA ILE A 78 -19.17 -17.42 -20.30
C ILE A 78 -19.14 -16.52 -19.05
N PRO A 79 -20.08 -16.65 -18.08
CA PRO A 79 -20.01 -15.81 -16.90
C PRO A 79 -18.72 -16.00 -16.11
N LEU A 80 -18.11 -17.19 -16.09
CA LEU A 80 -16.84 -17.40 -15.41
C LEU A 80 -15.68 -16.64 -16.09
N THR A 81 -15.60 -16.65 -17.43
CA THR A 81 -14.58 -15.87 -18.14
C THR A 81 -14.77 -14.37 -17.94
N TRP A 82 -16.01 -13.89 -17.86
CA TRP A 82 -16.30 -12.50 -17.54
C TRP A 82 -15.93 -12.13 -16.09
N ILE A 83 -16.22 -13.00 -15.13
CA ILE A 83 -15.82 -12.78 -13.72
C ILE A 83 -14.30 -12.63 -13.62
N ILE A 84 -13.54 -13.53 -14.28
CA ILE A 84 -12.07 -13.47 -14.28
C ILE A 84 -11.59 -12.17 -14.94
N ALA A 85 -12.12 -11.82 -16.10
CA ALA A 85 -11.70 -10.62 -16.82
C ALA A 85 -12.06 -9.32 -16.09
N ILE A 86 -13.24 -9.22 -15.48
CA ILE A 86 -13.65 -8.07 -14.67
C ILE A 86 -12.75 -7.96 -13.42
N PHE A 87 -12.43 -9.09 -12.80
CA PHE A 87 -11.51 -9.14 -11.67
C PHE A 87 -10.10 -8.67 -12.06
N MET A 88 -9.59 -9.11 -13.22
CA MET A 88 -8.30 -8.64 -13.75
C MET A 88 -8.34 -7.16 -14.13
N PHE A 89 -9.44 -6.70 -14.74
CA PHE A 89 -9.63 -5.30 -15.07
C PHE A 89 -9.63 -4.40 -13.80
N ALA A 90 -10.36 -4.81 -12.76
CA ALA A 90 -10.36 -4.09 -11.48
C ALA A 90 -8.96 -4.07 -10.85
N ASN A 91 -8.25 -5.21 -10.87
CA ASN A 91 -6.86 -5.27 -10.41
C ASN A 91 -5.92 -4.38 -11.22
N ALA A 92 -6.10 -4.31 -12.54
CA ALA A 92 -5.30 -3.44 -13.40
C ALA A 92 -5.49 -1.95 -13.04
N LEU A 93 -6.73 -1.52 -12.80
CA LEU A 93 -7.03 -0.16 -12.37
C LEU A 93 -6.44 0.11 -10.98
N PHE A 94 -6.61 -0.82 -10.06
CA PHE A 94 -6.10 -0.70 -8.70
C PHE A 94 -4.57 -0.66 -8.68
N PHE A 95 -3.92 -1.53 -9.46
CA PHE A 95 -2.46 -1.56 -9.56
C PHE A 95 -1.86 -0.28 -10.16
N VAL A 96 -2.51 0.28 -11.18
CA VAL A 96 -2.09 1.57 -11.77
C VAL A 96 -2.17 2.69 -10.73
N TYR A 97 -3.11 2.59 -9.81
CA TYR A 97 -3.34 3.59 -8.77
C TYR A 97 -2.44 3.40 -7.54
N TRP A 98 -2.43 2.17 -6.97
CA TRP A 98 -1.80 1.87 -5.67
C TRP A 98 -0.45 1.17 -5.78
N GLY A 99 -0.08 0.66 -6.95
CA GLY A 99 1.16 -0.13 -7.13
C GLY A 99 1.10 -1.56 -6.62
N ASP A 100 -0.03 -2.01 -6.07
CA ASP A 100 -0.27 -3.38 -5.60
C ASP A 100 -1.60 -3.94 -6.13
N MET A 101 -1.86 -5.20 -5.83
CA MET A 101 -3.05 -5.93 -6.26
C MET A 101 -4.25 -5.59 -5.35
N PHE A 102 -5.46 -5.66 -5.93
CA PHE A 102 -6.71 -5.32 -5.26
C PHE A 102 -6.99 -6.23 -4.05
N PRO A 103 -7.06 -5.71 -2.81
CA PRO A 103 -7.37 -6.51 -1.63
C PRO A 103 -8.87 -6.84 -1.59
N ILE A 104 -9.22 -8.09 -1.24
CA ILE A 104 -10.65 -8.49 -1.09
C ILE A 104 -11.36 -7.64 -0.03
N SER A 105 -10.67 -7.22 1.00
CA SER A 105 -11.22 -6.33 2.05
C SER A 105 -11.80 -5.05 1.47
N ALA A 106 -11.22 -4.51 0.38
CA ALA A 106 -11.73 -3.33 -0.29
C ALA A 106 -13.16 -3.53 -0.84
N ILE A 107 -13.57 -4.75 -1.23
CA ILE A 107 -14.93 -5.04 -1.72
C ILE A 107 -15.99 -4.77 -0.63
N PHE A 108 -15.65 -5.04 0.63
CA PHE A 108 -16.56 -4.92 1.76
C PHE A 108 -16.58 -3.52 2.37
N ASN A 109 -15.63 -2.68 2.02
CA ASN A 109 -15.49 -1.31 2.50
C ASN A 109 -16.32 -0.32 1.71
N THR A 110 -17.63 -0.38 1.86
CA THR A 110 -18.57 0.49 1.13
C THR A 110 -18.44 1.97 1.47
N SER A 111 -17.91 2.31 2.65
CA SER A 111 -17.62 3.70 3.06
C SER A 111 -16.56 4.38 2.18
N ASN A 112 -15.66 3.60 1.57
CA ASN A 112 -14.63 4.12 0.68
C ASN A 112 -15.14 4.38 -0.74
N TYR A 113 -16.32 3.88 -1.12
CA TYR A 113 -16.94 4.16 -2.43
C TYR A 113 -17.57 5.55 -2.44
N ASN A 114 -16.74 6.57 -2.31
CA ASN A 114 -17.17 7.95 -2.36
C ASN A 114 -17.08 8.52 -3.81
N SER A 115 -17.57 9.73 -3.98
CA SER A 115 -17.54 10.41 -5.29
C SER A 115 -16.13 10.61 -5.85
N PHE A 116 -15.13 10.54 -5.00
CA PHE A 116 -13.72 10.74 -5.33
C PHE A 116 -13.15 9.53 -6.10
N ILE A 117 -13.35 8.30 -5.62
CA ILE A 117 -12.95 7.08 -6.33
C ILE A 117 -13.61 7.02 -7.71
N PHE A 118 -14.91 7.31 -7.79
CA PHE A 118 -15.61 7.31 -9.08
C PHE A 118 -15.07 8.35 -10.07
N LYS A 119 -14.57 9.50 -9.59
CA LYS A 119 -13.92 10.51 -10.44
C LYS A 119 -12.51 10.09 -10.89
N SER A 120 -11.82 9.27 -10.12
CA SER A 120 -10.48 8.77 -10.46
C SER A 120 -10.51 7.68 -11.55
N ILE A 121 -11.57 6.85 -11.61
CA ILE A 121 -11.69 5.76 -12.58
C ILE A 121 -11.46 6.21 -14.04
N PRO A 122 -12.09 7.28 -14.56
CA PRO A 122 -11.86 7.70 -15.95
C PRO A 122 -10.41 8.05 -16.26
N ALA A 123 -9.67 8.59 -15.30
CA ALA A 123 -8.24 8.91 -15.46
C ALA A 123 -7.34 7.68 -15.51
N LEU A 124 -7.80 6.56 -14.93
CA LEU A 124 -7.08 5.28 -14.94
C LEU A 124 -7.38 4.44 -16.20
N LEU A 125 -8.42 4.80 -16.97
CA LEU A 125 -8.79 4.05 -18.17
C LEU A 125 -7.76 4.27 -19.28
N SER A 126 -7.21 3.18 -19.77
CA SER A 126 -6.35 3.15 -20.95
C SER A 126 -6.87 2.15 -21.97
N PRO A 127 -6.53 2.29 -23.27
CA PRO A 127 -6.88 1.27 -24.27
C PRO A 127 -6.38 -0.13 -23.87
N LEU A 128 -5.25 -0.20 -23.16
CA LEU A 128 -4.66 -1.46 -22.71
C LEU A 128 -5.49 -2.11 -21.61
N ASN A 129 -5.93 -1.33 -20.59
CA ASN A 129 -6.80 -1.87 -19.53
C ASN A 129 -8.15 -2.33 -20.10
N ILE A 130 -8.73 -1.54 -21.01
CA ILE A 130 -10.01 -1.88 -21.67
C ILE A 130 -9.87 -3.16 -22.52
N SER A 131 -8.69 -3.45 -23.09
CA SER A 131 -8.46 -4.64 -23.90
C SER A 131 -8.72 -5.96 -23.14
N LEU A 132 -8.61 -5.96 -21.80
CA LEU A 132 -8.96 -7.11 -20.96
C LEU A 132 -10.44 -7.52 -21.08
N LEU A 133 -11.33 -6.65 -21.51
CA LEU A 133 -12.75 -6.95 -21.71
C LEU A 133 -13.07 -7.42 -23.14
N VAL A 134 -12.12 -7.32 -24.06
CA VAL A 134 -12.29 -7.73 -25.47
C VAL A 134 -12.31 -9.26 -25.60
N ILE A 135 -11.44 -9.95 -24.88
CA ILE A 135 -11.33 -11.42 -24.95
C ILE A 135 -12.60 -12.13 -24.48
N PRO A 136 -13.19 -11.84 -23.29
CA PRO A 136 -14.45 -12.47 -22.89
C PRO A 136 -15.61 -12.10 -23.81
N THR A 137 -15.61 -10.89 -24.41
CA THR A 137 -16.58 -10.52 -25.45
C THR A 137 -16.44 -11.42 -26.66
N GLY A 138 -15.22 -11.61 -27.16
CA GLY A 138 -14.92 -12.52 -28.26
C GLY A 138 -15.32 -13.97 -27.97
N LEU A 139 -15.05 -14.46 -26.76
CA LEU A 139 -15.44 -15.80 -26.32
C LEU A 139 -16.96 -15.96 -26.25
N THR A 140 -17.68 -14.93 -25.83
CA THR A 140 -19.14 -14.93 -25.85
C THR A 140 -19.68 -15.09 -27.27
N LEU A 141 -19.14 -14.34 -28.23
CA LEU A 141 -19.52 -14.49 -29.66
C LEU A 141 -19.14 -15.86 -30.21
N LEU A 142 -17.94 -16.35 -29.91
CA LEU A 142 -17.49 -17.69 -30.32
C LEU A 142 -18.37 -18.80 -29.76
N TYR A 143 -18.91 -18.66 -28.55
CA TYR A 143 -19.85 -19.62 -27.97
C TYR A 143 -21.09 -19.78 -28.86
N PHE A 144 -21.69 -18.70 -29.33
CA PHE A 144 -22.87 -18.74 -30.21
C PHE A 144 -22.55 -19.25 -31.61
N ILE A 145 -21.33 -19.03 -32.10
CA ILE A 145 -20.85 -19.53 -33.42
C ILE A 145 -20.56 -21.02 -33.33
N ILE A 146 -19.75 -21.45 -32.38
CA ILE A 146 -19.28 -22.85 -32.25
C ILE A 146 -20.40 -23.74 -31.72
N ARG A 147 -21.29 -23.21 -30.86
CA ARG A 147 -22.41 -23.93 -30.24
C ARG A 147 -21.96 -25.22 -29.53
N PRO A 148 -21.07 -25.13 -28.53
CA PRO A 148 -20.50 -26.29 -27.85
C PRO A 148 -21.52 -27.13 -27.09
N ASN A 149 -22.67 -26.55 -26.76
CA ASN A 149 -23.81 -27.22 -26.14
C ASN A 149 -24.47 -28.29 -27.05
N LYS A 150 -24.21 -28.26 -28.35
CA LYS A 150 -24.69 -29.28 -29.31
C LYS A 150 -23.78 -30.51 -29.38
N SER A 151 -22.61 -30.49 -28.76
CA SER A 151 -21.72 -31.65 -28.69
C SER A 151 -22.17 -32.60 -27.57
N PRO A 152 -22.00 -33.92 -27.72
CA PRO A 152 -22.36 -34.92 -26.72
C PRO A 152 -21.58 -34.76 -25.42
N GLU A 153 -21.99 -35.48 -24.37
CA GLU A 153 -21.22 -35.59 -23.15
C GLU A 153 -19.89 -36.29 -23.39
N TYR A 154 -18.88 -35.89 -22.57
CA TYR A 154 -17.58 -36.56 -22.65
C TYR A 154 -17.64 -37.92 -21.96
N LYS A 155 -16.92 -38.89 -22.50
CA LYS A 155 -16.70 -40.18 -21.86
C LYS A 155 -15.88 -40.00 -20.58
N PHE A 156 -16.07 -40.87 -19.59
CA PHE A 156 -15.34 -40.81 -18.32
C PHE A 156 -13.82 -40.82 -18.50
N SER A 157 -13.31 -41.65 -19.42
CA SER A 157 -11.88 -41.68 -19.77
C SER A 157 -11.35 -40.34 -20.25
N SER A 158 -12.09 -39.64 -21.13
CA SER A 158 -11.70 -38.32 -21.61
C SER A 158 -11.69 -37.25 -20.49
N ARG A 159 -12.64 -37.35 -19.55
CA ARG A 159 -12.68 -36.47 -18.37
C ARG A 159 -11.46 -36.70 -17.50
N LEU A 160 -11.15 -37.97 -17.19
CA LEU A 160 -9.97 -38.31 -16.38
C LEU A 160 -8.67 -37.86 -17.04
N THR A 161 -8.52 -38.07 -18.35
CA THR A 161 -7.36 -37.61 -19.11
C THR A 161 -7.20 -36.09 -19.06
N ALA A 162 -8.29 -35.35 -19.24
CA ALA A 162 -8.27 -33.87 -19.15
C ALA A 162 -7.82 -33.38 -17.77
N VAL A 163 -8.34 -33.97 -16.71
CA VAL A 163 -7.94 -33.61 -15.32
C VAL A 163 -6.48 -33.95 -15.09
N SER A 164 -6.04 -35.17 -15.45
CA SER A 164 -4.64 -35.56 -15.26
C SER A 164 -3.68 -34.65 -16.03
N LEU A 165 -4.02 -34.29 -17.25
CA LEU A 165 -3.22 -33.35 -18.03
C LEU A 165 -3.19 -31.95 -17.40
N THR A 166 -4.32 -31.48 -16.90
CA THR A 166 -4.42 -30.19 -16.19
C THR A 166 -3.53 -30.18 -14.95
N ILE A 167 -3.58 -31.22 -14.10
CA ILE A 167 -2.75 -31.33 -12.90
C ILE A 167 -1.26 -31.39 -13.26
N LEU A 168 -0.90 -32.17 -14.28
CA LEU A 168 0.50 -32.26 -14.75
C LEU A 168 0.99 -30.90 -15.28
N LEU A 169 0.18 -30.22 -16.08
CA LEU A 169 0.52 -28.91 -16.64
C LEU A 169 0.70 -27.87 -15.53
N TYR A 170 -0.19 -27.88 -14.53
CA TYR A 170 -0.10 -26.97 -13.40
C TYR A 170 1.12 -27.24 -12.53
N GLY A 171 1.38 -28.50 -12.19
CA GLY A 171 2.58 -28.88 -11.46
C GLY A 171 3.89 -28.54 -12.20
N LEU A 172 3.90 -28.73 -13.54
CA LEU A 172 5.04 -28.32 -14.35
C LEU A 172 5.23 -26.79 -14.36
N GLY A 173 4.15 -26.03 -14.49
CA GLY A 173 4.18 -24.57 -14.46
C GLY A 173 4.75 -24.03 -13.16
N LEU A 174 4.28 -24.53 -12.02
CA LEU A 174 4.81 -24.18 -10.70
C LEU A 174 6.28 -24.59 -10.53
N TYR A 175 6.64 -25.81 -10.94
CA TYR A 175 8.03 -26.30 -10.85
C TYR A 175 8.98 -25.41 -11.66
N LEU A 176 8.61 -25.09 -12.91
CA LEU A 176 9.43 -24.23 -13.78
C LEU A 176 9.56 -22.82 -13.19
N SER A 177 8.48 -22.28 -12.64
CA SER A 177 8.48 -20.97 -12.00
C SER A 177 9.44 -20.92 -10.81
N VAL A 178 9.35 -21.87 -9.88
CA VAL A 178 10.25 -21.96 -8.70
C VAL A 178 11.69 -22.14 -9.14
N SER A 179 11.93 -23.05 -10.09
CA SER A 179 13.29 -23.38 -10.56
C SER A 179 13.94 -22.23 -11.32
N SER A 180 13.17 -21.47 -12.10
CA SER A 180 13.66 -20.30 -12.83
C SER A 180 14.09 -19.18 -11.87
N THR A 181 13.27 -18.88 -10.86
CA THR A 181 13.60 -17.87 -9.83
C THR A 181 14.82 -18.27 -9.02
N MET A 182 14.90 -19.54 -8.59
CA MET A 182 16.06 -20.07 -7.87
C MET A 182 17.34 -19.91 -8.71
N HIS A 183 17.29 -20.32 -9.98
CA HIS A 183 18.45 -20.22 -10.86
C HIS A 183 18.91 -18.78 -11.06
N TRP A 184 17.97 -17.87 -11.28
CA TRP A 184 18.27 -16.44 -11.44
C TRP A 184 18.95 -15.87 -10.19
N ARG A 185 18.42 -16.13 -8.98
CA ARG A 185 19.00 -15.66 -7.73
C ARG A 185 20.39 -16.24 -7.46
N GLN A 186 20.59 -17.52 -7.75
CA GLN A 186 21.90 -18.15 -7.58
C GLN A 186 22.97 -17.55 -8.49
N MET A 187 22.57 -17.00 -9.63
CA MET A 187 23.48 -16.35 -10.59
C MET A 187 23.72 -14.86 -10.30
N THR A 188 22.81 -14.21 -9.55
CA THR A 188 22.95 -12.77 -9.27
C THR A 188 23.69 -12.52 -7.96
N ASP A 189 23.01 -12.64 -6.80
CA ASP A 189 23.59 -12.20 -5.53
C ASP A 189 23.43 -13.21 -4.38
N HIS A 190 22.70 -14.31 -4.58
CA HIS A 190 22.36 -15.26 -3.52
C HIS A 190 22.63 -16.73 -3.87
N PRO A 191 23.91 -17.16 -3.92
CA PRO A 191 24.30 -18.49 -4.40
C PRO A 191 23.78 -19.66 -3.54
N ARG A 192 23.32 -19.39 -2.31
CA ARG A 192 22.78 -20.40 -1.39
C ARG A 192 21.25 -20.51 -1.38
N THR A 193 20.54 -19.74 -2.20
CA THR A 193 19.07 -19.77 -2.26
C THR A 193 18.57 -21.17 -2.59
N SER A 194 17.71 -21.72 -1.74
CA SER A 194 17.05 -23.01 -1.92
C SER A 194 15.63 -22.85 -2.49
N ARG A 195 15.04 -23.97 -2.95
CA ARG A 195 13.61 -23.97 -3.35
C ARG A 195 12.68 -23.68 -2.17
N THR A 196 13.07 -24.09 -0.98
CA THR A 196 12.31 -23.84 0.25
C THR A 196 12.27 -22.36 0.57
N ASP A 197 13.38 -21.63 0.41
CA ASP A 197 13.45 -20.19 0.65
C ASP A 197 12.52 -19.44 -0.30
N ILE A 198 12.52 -19.82 -1.58
CA ILE A 198 11.59 -19.24 -2.58
C ILE A 198 10.13 -19.56 -2.26
N PHE A 199 9.85 -20.78 -1.78
CA PHE A 199 8.49 -21.16 -1.39
C PHE A 199 8.02 -20.36 -0.18
N ILE A 200 8.85 -20.20 0.85
CA ILE A 200 8.56 -19.38 2.04
C ILE A 200 8.33 -17.93 1.66
N GLU A 201 9.17 -17.36 0.80
CA GLU A 201 8.99 -15.98 0.32
C GLU A 201 7.68 -15.76 -0.45
N ARG A 202 7.26 -16.75 -1.24
CA ARG A 202 6.03 -16.65 -2.05
C ARG A 202 4.75 -16.84 -1.26
N PHE A 203 4.77 -17.69 -0.25
CA PHE A 203 3.61 -18.08 0.55
C PHE A 203 3.76 -17.74 2.02
N GLY A 204 4.89 -17.14 2.40
CA GLY A 204 5.14 -16.67 3.74
C GLY A 204 4.42 -15.36 4.07
N PRO A 205 4.46 -14.95 5.34
CA PRO A 205 3.75 -13.75 5.83
C PRO A 205 4.21 -12.44 5.18
N PHE A 206 5.36 -12.41 4.52
CA PHE A 206 5.89 -11.23 3.81
C PHE A 206 5.60 -11.24 2.29
N SER A 207 4.79 -12.18 1.81
CA SER A 207 4.41 -12.24 0.41
C SER A 207 3.33 -11.21 0.14
N THR A 208 3.66 -10.13 -0.58
CA THR A 208 2.66 -9.22 -1.11
C THR A 208 1.76 -9.95 -2.12
N GLN A 209 0.55 -9.48 -2.30
CA GLN A 209 -0.38 -10.05 -3.28
C GLN A 209 0.20 -9.98 -4.70
N TYR A 210 0.93 -8.90 -5.01
CA TYR A 210 1.68 -8.76 -6.27
C TYR A 210 2.76 -9.84 -6.42
N SER A 211 3.52 -10.15 -5.37
CA SER A 211 4.53 -11.22 -5.39
C SER A 211 3.91 -12.59 -5.63
N ALA A 212 2.78 -12.89 -5.00
CA ALA A 212 2.04 -14.13 -5.21
C ALA A 212 1.59 -14.29 -6.68
N TRP A 213 1.05 -13.23 -7.27
CA TRP A 213 0.71 -13.18 -8.70
C TRP A 213 1.94 -13.40 -9.59
N LYS A 214 2.94 -12.55 -9.40
CA LYS A 214 4.14 -12.48 -10.22
C LYS A 214 4.85 -13.82 -10.34
N HIS A 215 4.89 -14.58 -9.26
CA HIS A 215 5.69 -15.79 -9.19
C HIS A 215 4.88 -17.08 -9.33
N SER A 216 3.58 -17.06 -9.08
CA SER A 216 2.79 -18.29 -8.94
C SER A 216 1.46 -18.28 -9.70
N GLY A 217 1.12 -17.18 -10.37
CA GLY A 217 -0.06 -17.06 -11.23
C GLY A 217 -1.36 -16.83 -10.47
N LEU A 218 -2.49 -16.85 -11.23
CA LEU A 218 -3.81 -16.47 -10.73
C LEU A 218 -4.32 -17.38 -9.61
N ILE A 219 -4.15 -18.69 -9.72
CA ILE A 219 -4.70 -19.63 -8.71
C ILE A 219 -4.01 -19.45 -7.38
N CYS A 220 -2.67 -19.36 -7.37
CA CYS A 220 -1.92 -19.12 -6.14
C CYS A 220 -2.26 -17.76 -5.54
N TYR A 221 -2.39 -16.74 -6.37
CA TYR A 221 -2.85 -15.43 -5.91
C TYR A 221 -4.24 -15.50 -5.26
N LEU A 222 -5.22 -16.19 -5.88
CA LEU A 222 -6.55 -16.37 -5.29
C LEU A 222 -6.50 -17.17 -3.97
N ILE A 223 -5.63 -18.19 -3.87
CA ILE A 223 -5.43 -18.92 -2.62
C ILE A 223 -4.85 -18.00 -1.54
N THR A 224 -3.83 -17.21 -1.88
CA THR A 224 -3.23 -16.23 -0.94
C THR A 224 -4.27 -15.21 -0.47
N LEU A 225 -5.10 -14.70 -1.38
CA LEU A 225 -6.23 -13.83 -1.05
C LEU A 225 -7.18 -14.46 -0.03
N ILE A 226 -7.59 -15.72 -0.26
CA ILE A 226 -8.52 -16.43 0.64
C ILE A 226 -7.85 -16.67 1.99
N VAL A 227 -6.61 -17.15 1.98
CA VAL A 227 -5.84 -17.43 3.19
C VAL A 227 -5.66 -16.16 4.01
N ASN A 228 -5.16 -15.08 3.41
CA ASN A 228 -4.94 -13.81 4.11
C ASN A 228 -6.24 -13.26 4.70
N ASN A 229 -7.36 -13.32 3.96
CA ASN A 229 -8.66 -12.86 4.48
C ASN A 229 -9.26 -13.79 5.55
N THR A 230 -8.95 -15.09 5.53
CA THR A 230 -9.45 -16.03 6.56
C THR A 230 -8.70 -15.84 7.89
N PHE A 231 -7.48 -15.37 7.83
CA PHE A 231 -6.64 -15.11 9.01
C PHE A 231 -6.71 -13.65 9.51
N THR A 232 -7.62 -12.81 9.01
CA THR A 232 -7.89 -11.46 9.55
C THR A 232 -8.69 -11.46 10.85
N SER A 233 -8.91 -12.58 11.49
CA SER A 233 -9.55 -12.66 12.81
C SER A 233 -8.61 -12.21 13.93
N SER A 234 -9.19 -11.60 14.98
CA SER A 234 -8.47 -11.35 16.24
C SER A 234 -7.80 -12.64 16.73
N ILE A 235 -6.59 -12.50 17.21
CA ILE A 235 -5.81 -13.63 17.76
C ILE A 235 -5.68 -13.47 19.28
N SER A 236 -5.66 -14.61 19.99
CA SER A 236 -5.33 -14.65 21.42
C SER A 236 -3.91 -15.16 21.56
N LEU A 237 -3.08 -14.45 22.30
CA LEU A 237 -1.70 -14.82 22.55
C LEU A 237 -1.58 -15.72 23.77
N THR A 238 -0.65 -16.66 23.70
CA THR A 238 -0.21 -17.46 24.86
C THR A 238 0.86 -16.71 25.65
N GLU A 239 1.04 -17.03 26.93
CA GLU A 239 2.07 -16.40 27.77
C GLU A 239 3.49 -16.44 27.15
N PRO A 240 3.97 -17.56 26.55
CA PRO A 240 5.28 -17.56 25.90
C PRO A 240 5.37 -16.63 24.68
N GLU A 241 4.26 -16.43 23.93
CA GLU A 241 4.22 -15.50 22.80
C GLU A 241 4.26 -14.06 23.29
N ILE A 242 3.55 -13.75 24.37
CA ILE A 242 3.58 -12.43 25.02
C ILE A 242 5.00 -12.12 25.51
N GLU A 243 5.68 -13.06 26.15
CA GLU A 243 7.05 -12.90 26.63
C GLU A 243 8.02 -12.67 25.46
N ALA A 244 7.92 -13.46 24.39
CA ALA A 244 8.77 -13.31 23.20
C ALA A 244 8.55 -11.97 22.46
N ILE A 245 7.33 -11.39 22.52
CA ILE A 245 7.02 -10.06 21.98
C ILE A 245 7.62 -8.98 22.90
N LYS A 246 7.48 -9.11 24.22
CA LYS A 246 8.07 -8.18 25.18
C LYS A 246 9.58 -8.14 25.05
N ASP A 247 10.24 -9.30 24.98
CA ASP A 247 11.70 -9.39 24.75
C ASP A 247 12.11 -8.66 23.47
N PHE A 248 11.33 -8.80 22.38
CA PHE A 248 11.60 -8.11 21.13
C PHE A 248 11.46 -6.59 21.26
N ILE A 249 10.43 -6.12 21.99
CA ILE A 249 10.20 -4.69 22.24
C ILE A 249 11.32 -4.12 23.11
N ASP A 250 11.72 -4.84 24.15
CA ASP A 250 12.77 -4.41 25.07
C ASP A 250 14.14 -4.35 24.37
N ASP A 251 14.50 -5.34 23.56
CA ASP A 251 15.71 -5.32 22.73
C ASP A 251 15.71 -4.13 21.74
N ASN A 252 14.55 -3.81 21.16
CA ASN A 252 14.42 -2.67 20.27
C ASN A 252 14.55 -1.33 20.99
N SER A 253 14.06 -1.26 22.23
CA SER A 253 14.07 -0.06 23.07
C SER A 253 15.39 0.14 23.84
N ALA A 254 16.20 -0.90 23.99
CA ALA A 254 17.46 -0.84 24.75
C ALA A 254 18.49 0.16 24.17
N ASP A 255 18.45 0.39 22.85
CA ASP A 255 19.25 1.41 22.17
C ASP A 255 18.57 2.80 22.17
N ALA A 256 17.33 2.91 22.63
CA ALA A 256 16.67 4.18 22.84
C ALA A 256 17.42 4.90 23.96
N THR A 257 18.35 5.74 23.57
CA THR A 257 19.24 6.42 24.50
C THR A 257 18.46 7.20 25.55
N VAL A 258 18.89 7.04 26.77
CA VAL A 258 18.50 7.75 27.99
C VAL A 258 18.72 9.27 27.90
N GLY A 259 18.91 9.83 26.73
CA GLY A 259 19.18 11.23 26.49
C GLY A 259 18.03 11.91 25.77
N CYS A 260 17.02 12.33 26.52
CA CYS A 260 16.16 13.41 26.07
C CYS A 260 17.06 14.61 25.73
N MET A 261 17.30 14.85 24.44
CA MET A 261 18.27 15.88 24.02
C MET A 261 17.71 17.30 24.17
N THR A 262 16.38 17.45 24.33
CA THR A 262 15.69 18.74 24.52
C THR A 262 14.53 18.60 25.49
N ASP A 263 14.30 19.64 26.30
CA ASP A 263 13.10 19.73 27.15
C ASP A 263 12.03 20.57 26.44
N ASN A 264 11.34 19.92 25.51
CA ASN A 264 10.26 20.52 24.74
C ASN A 264 8.85 20.05 25.21
N ARG A 265 8.75 19.47 26.40
CA ARG A 265 7.49 18.89 26.92
C ARG A 265 6.36 19.88 27.07
N ASP A 266 6.68 21.16 27.29
CA ASP A 266 5.69 22.24 27.45
C ASP A 266 5.37 22.93 26.13
N LYS A 267 5.97 22.49 25.00
CA LYS A 267 5.70 23.03 23.67
C LYS A 267 4.50 22.35 23.02
N ASN A 268 3.84 23.11 22.16
CA ASN A 268 2.82 22.59 21.26
C ASN A 268 3.48 21.76 20.16
N LEU A 269 2.78 20.73 19.69
CA LEU A 269 3.14 19.95 18.50
C LEU A 269 2.07 20.13 17.42
N ILE A 270 2.47 20.61 16.26
CA ILE A 270 1.68 20.56 15.04
C ILE A 270 2.32 19.54 14.12
N PHE A 271 1.57 18.51 13.72
CA PHE A 271 2.02 17.49 12.80
C PHE A 271 1.23 17.60 11.49
N ILE A 272 1.90 18.02 10.41
CA ILE A 272 1.32 18.13 9.08
C ILE A 272 1.72 16.88 8.29
N ILE A 273 0.74 16.03 8.01
CA ILE A 273 0.89 14.86 7.14
C ILE A 273 0.53 15.29 5.72
N VAL A 274 1.50 15.24 4.82
CA VAL A 274 1.34 15.71 3.44
C VAL A 274 1.12 14.50 2.53
N GLU A 275 -0.02 14.50 1.85
CA GLU A 275 -0.39 13.49 0.87
C GLU A 275 0.67 13.35 -0.23
N SER A 276 1.20 12.13 -0.45
CA SER A 276 2.00 11.72 -1.61
C SER A 276 3.22 12.60 -1.93
N LEU A 277 3.93 13.15 -0.94
CA LEU A 277 5.03 14.11 -1.14
C LEU A 277 6.38 13.39 -1.32
N ASN A 278 6.87 13.24 -2.56
CA ASN A 278 8.20 12.73 -2.86
C ASN A 278 9.30 13.75 -2.52
N ALA A 279 10.41 13.28 -1.98
CA ALA A 279 11.55 14.16 -1.69
C ALA A 279 12.18 14.78 -2.95
N SER A 280 12.10 14.08 -4.09
CA SER A 280 12.67 14.56 -5.37
C SER A 280 12.04 15.84 -5.90
N VAL A 281 10.83 16.22 -5.47
CA VAL A 281 10.19 17.45 -5.92
C VAL A 281 10.84 18.69 -5.31
N LEU A 282 11.59 18.55 -4.20
CA LEU A 282 12.28 19.65 -3.54
C LEU A 282 13.48 20.15 -4.35
N ASP A 283 14.03 19.32 -5.22
CA ASP A 283 15.17 19.63 -6.08
C ASP A 283 14.78 20.24 -7.43
N ILE A 284 13.45 20.26 -7.75
CA ILE A 284 12.98 20.74 -9.05
C ILE A 284 13.03 22.26 -9.10
N THR A 285 13.75 22.78 -10.11
CA THR A 285 13.91 24.21 -10.36
C THR A 285 13.64 24.59 -11.80
N HIS A 286 13.19 25.84 -12.03
CA HIS A 286 13.08 26.47 -13.32
C HIS A 286 13.75 27.84 -13.28
N GLY A 287 14.98 27.94 -13.78
CA GLY A 287 15.82 29.12 -13.59
C GLY A 287 16.16 29.32 -12.11
N SER A 288 15.74 30.44 -11.53
CA SER A 288 15.88 30.74 -10.10
C SER A 288 14.69 30.35 -9.24
N GLU A 289 13.59 29.91 -9.85
CA GLU A 289 12.39 29.52 -9.13
C GLU A 289 12.42 28.03 -8.77
N ARG A 290 11.98 27.68 -7.54
CA ARG A 290 11.82 26.29 -7.06
C ARG A 290 10.37 25.86 -7.18
N LEU A 291 10.14 24.57 -7.41
CA LEU A 291 8.79 23.99 -7.39
C LEU A 291 8.18 24.08 -5.99
N THR A 292 8.98 23.84 -4.97
CA THR A 292 8.60 23.85 -3.56
C THR A 292 9.48 24.83 -2.76
N PRO A 293 9.34 26.15 -2.97
CA PRO A 293 10.25 27.13 -2.35
C PRO A 293 10.20 27.10 -0.82
N VAL A 294 9.05 26.78 -0.21
CA VAL A 294 8.89 26.73 1.25
C VAL A 294 9.56 25.47 1.80
N LEU A 295 9.14 24.30 1.35
CA LEU A 295 9.63 23.01 1.85
C LEU A 295 11.14 22.85 1.59
N SER A 296 11.62 23.27 0.39
CA SER A 296 13.05 23.23 0.07
C SER A 296 13.86 24.12 1.02
N SER A 297 13.37 25.35 1.29
CA SER A 297 14.07 26.25 2.22
C SER A 297 14.07 25.72 3.65
N LEU A 298 12.96 25.11 4.11
CA LEU A 298 12.89 24.48 5.41
C LEU A 298 13.85 23.28 5.54
N ALA A 299 13.90 22.43 4.52
CA ALA A 299 14.77 21.26 4.52
C ALA A 299 16.26 21.61 4.60
N GLU A 300 16.66 22.78 4.07
CA GLU A 300 18.02 23.27 4.02
C GLU A 300 18.41 24.20 5.20
N ALA A 301 17.44 24.60 6.03
CA ALA A 301 17.67 25.61 7.07
C ALA A 301 18.50 25.08 8.25
N ASP A 302 19.40 25.93 8.80
CA ASP A 302 20.29 25.59 9.92
C ASP A 302 19.56 25.31 11.27
N SER A 303 18.26 25.54 11.35
CA SER A 303 17.45 25.31 12.56
C SER A 303 16.42 24.19 12.38
N THR A 304 16.71 23.25 11.48
CA THR A 304 15.77 22.20 11.07
C THR A 304 16.37 20.81 11.27
N ILE A 305 15.54 19.87 11.70
CA ILE A 305 15.81 18.44 11.60
C ILE A 305 15.11 17.96 10.31
N SER A 306 15.85 17.43 9.36
CA SER A 306 15.28 16.97 8.08
C SER A 306 15.86 15.63 7.62
N SER A 307 15.04 14.85 6.90
CA SER A 307 15.48 13.70 6.11
C SER A 307 14.72 13.67 4.80
N LEU A 308 15.46 13.59 3.71
CA LEU A 308 14.94 13.42 2.35
C LEU A 308 15.21 12.00 1.83
N SER A 309 15.58 11.07 2.72
CA SER A 309 15.89 9.66 2.41
C SER A 309 14.89 8.69 3.01
N MET A 310 13.84 9.17 3.71
CA MET A 310 12.82 8.34 4.32
C MET A 310 12.09 7.48 3.29
N ARG A 311 11.78 6.23 3.65
CA ARG A 311 11.08 5.27 2.78
C ARG A 311 9.67 4.99 3.30
N ALA A 312 8.72 4.97 2.37
CA ALA A 312 7.35 4.58 2.68
C ALA A 312 7.27 3.11 3.09
N GLN A 313 6.48 2.82 4.13
CA GLN A 313 6.30 1.47 4.69
C GLN A 313 4.82 1.08 4.77
N ILE A 314 3.97 1.77 4.03
CA ILE A 314 2.54 1.50 3.93
C ILE A 314 2.25 0.15 3.25
N ALA A 315 1.04 -0.37 3.45
CA ALA A 315 0.50 -1.56 2.80
C ALA A 315 -0.91 -1.27 2.23
N ASP A 316 -1.85 -2.20 2.40
CA ASP A 316 -3.21 -2.10 1.85
C ASP A 316 -4.03 -0.90 2.36
N GLY A 317 -3.62 -0.28 3.46
CA GLY A 317 -4.30 0.88 4.05
C GLY A 317 -3.94 2.23 3.42
N GLY A 318 -2.89 2.30 2.59
CA GLY A 318 -2.47 3.57 1.95
C GLY A 318 -2.18 4.67 2.97
N SER A 319 -2.76 5.86 2.78
CA SER A 319 -2.58 7.01 3.68
C SER A 319 -2.97 6.71 5.14
N SER A 320 -3.98 5.83 5.36
CA SER A 320 -4.35 5.42 6.72
C SER A 320 -3.27 4.58 7.42
N ASP A 321 -2.45 3.83 6.66
CA ASP A 321 -1.28 3.14 7.21
C ASP A 321 -0.17 4.14 7.55
N GLY A 322 0.08 5.15 6.70
CA GLY A 322 1.01 6.22 7.00
C GLY A 322 0.68 6.91 8.33
N GLN A 323 -0.60 7.24 8.53
CA GLN A 323 -1.09 7.82 9.76
C GLN A 323 -0.94 6.88 10.97
N LEU A 324 -1.28 5.58 10.81
CA LEU A 324 -1.06 4.56 11.85
C LEU A 324 0.41 4.51 12.26
N ILE A 325 1.32 4.40 11.30
CA ILE A 325 2.77 4.30 11.55
C ILE A 325 3.26 5.51 12.35
N TYR A 326 2.88 6.71 11.92
CA TYR A 326 3.31 7.94 12.56
C TYR A 326 2.74 8.10 13.97
N ASN A 327 1.44 7.83 14.13
CA ASN A 327 0.81 7.99 15.44
C ASN A 327 1.25 6.95 16.45
N THR A 328 1.57 5.71 16.01
CA THR A 328 1.72 4.57 16.93
C THR A 328 3.12 3.98 16.97
N GLY A 329 3.94 4.20 15.95
CA GLY A 329 5.22 3.50 15.80
C GLY A 329 5.07 2.01 15.47
N LEU A 330 3.87 1.57 15.07
CA LEU A 330 3.60 0.25 14.53
C LEU A 330 3.78 0.26 13.00
N LEU A 331 4.10 -0.88 12.42
CA LEU A 331 4.06 -1.10 10.98
C LEU A 331 2.66 -1.55 10.55
N PRO A 332 2.27 -1.44 9.28
CA PRO A 332 0.95 -1.84 8.82
C PRO A 332 0.71 -3.34 8.96
N LEU A 333 -0.54 -3.75 8.83
CA LEU A 333 -0.88 -5.16 8.71
C LEU A 333 -0.20 -5.78 7.49
N LEU A 334 0.09 -7.07 7.59
CA LEU A 334 0.59 -7.86 6.46
C LEU A 334 -0.49 -8.04 5.35
N SER A 335 -1.76 -7.83 5.70
CA SER A 335 -2.88 -7.83 4.75
C SER A 335 -4.08 -7.08 5.35
N GLY A 336 -4.70 -6.23 4.53
CA GLY A 336 -5.82 -5.38 4.91
C GLY A 336 -5.40 -4.10 5.62
N ALA A 337 -6.31 -3.13 5.71
CA ALA A 337 -6.08 -1.85 6.37
C ALA A 337 -6.40 -1.93 7.85
N ALA A 338 -5.45 -1.64 8.72
CA ALA A 338 -5.63 -1.67 10.17
C ALA A 338 -6.73 -0.73 10.64
N ALA A 339 -6.82 0.46 10.08
CA ALA A 339 -7.87 1.44 10.38
C ALA A 339 -9.28 0.90 10.16
N GLN A 340 -9.47 0.07 9.13
CA GLN A 340 -10.77 -0.48 8.79
C GLN A 340 -11.15 -1.71 9.62
N ILE A 341 -10.18 -2.58 9.89
CA ILE A 341 -10.42 -3.89 10.53
C ILE A 341 -10.30 -3.77 12.05
N TYR A 342 -9.37 -2.98 12.53
CA TYR A 342 -8.98 -2.85 13.94
C TYR A 342 -8.98 -1.40 14.43
N GLY A 343 -9.76 -0.52 13.80
CA GLY A 343 -9.80 0.91 14.15
C GLY A 343 -10.31 1.21 15.56
N GLU A 344 -10.91 0.23 16.23
CA GLU A 344 -11.39 0.34 17.62
C GLU A 344 -10.43 -0.29 18.65
N ASN A 345 -9.27 -0.75 18.21
CA ASN A 345 -8.26 -1.28 19.13
C ASN A 345 -7.68 -0.17 20.02
N ASP A 346 -7.12 -0.60 21.15
CA ASP A 346 -6.28 0.28 21.97
C ASP A 346 -4.89 0.37 21.35
N TYR A 347 -4.52 1.57 20.91
CA TYR A 347 -3.21 1.83 20.35
C TYR A 347 -2.33 2.66 21.28
N PRO A 348 -1.01 2.44 21.32
CA PRO A 348 -0.09 3.46 21.79
C PRO A 348 -0.16 4.64 20.82
N SER A 349 0.12 5.86 21.27
CA SER A 349 0.12 6.99 20.34
C SER A 349 0.97 8.17 20.81
N ILE A 350 1.26 9.10 19.87
CA ILE A 350 1.90 10.37 20.14
C ILE A 350 1.12 11.16 21.21
N VAL A 351 -0.21 11.25 21.07
CA VAL A 351 -1.09 11.96 22.01
C VAL A 351 -1.00 11.36 23.41
N LYS A 352 -1.10 10.02 23.51
CA LYS A 352 -1.01 9.30 24.78
C LYS A 352 0.38 9.40 25.42
N ALA A 353 1.43 9.54 24.61
CA ALA A 353 2.81 9.68 25.07
C ALA A 353 3.10 11.09 25.59
N ILE A 354 2.71 12.12 24.86
CA ILE A 354 2.94 13.54 25.19
C ILE A 354 2.02 13.99 26.33
N ARG A 355 0.77 13.52 26.35
CA ARG A 355 -0.27 13.93 27.32
C ARG A 355 -0.49 15.43 27.31
N PRO A 356 -0.89 16.02 26.17
CA PRO A 356 -1.13 17.44 26.05
C PRO A 356 -2.34 17.89 26.88
N ALA A 357 -2.50 19.20 27.07
CA ALA A 357 -3.70 19.76 27.67
C ALA A 357 -4.92 19.71 26.74
N SER A 358 -4.69 19.60 25.43
CA SER A 358 -5.73 19.39 24.42
C SER A 358 -5.16 18.75 23.15
N SER A 359 -5.99 18.07 22.37
CA SER A 359 -5.59 17.47 21.11
C SER A 359 -6.69 17.52 20.06
N ALA A 360 -6.30 17.75 18.81
CA ALA A 360 -7.23 17.81 17.69
C ALA A 360 -6.62 17.23 16.41
N GLU A 361 -7.48 16.63 15.62
CA GLU A 361 -7.14 16.15 14.28
C GLU A 361 -7.99 16.88 13.23
N PHE A 362 -7.37 17.27 12.12
CA PHE A 362 -7.99 18.05 11.04
C PHE A 362 -7.80 17.34 9.71
N ILE A 363 -8.90 16.98 9.05
CA ILE A 363 -8.90 16.29 7.75
C ILE A 363 -9.83 17.00 6.77
N VAL A 364 -9.53 16.90 5.48
CA VAL A 364 -10.33 17.52 4.41
C VAL A 364 -11.52 16.66 4.02
N GLU A 365 -11.43 15.35 4.21
CA GLU A 365 -12.46 14.41 3.81
C GLU A 365 -13.44 14.06 4.94
N SER A 366 -14.42 13.22 4.64
CA SER A 366 -15.35 12.73 5.66
C SER A 366 -14.67 11.73 6.59
N SER A 367 -14.90 11.86 7.89
CA SER A 367 -14.40 10.95 8.92
C SER A 367 -14.92 9.51 8.82
N ALA A 368 -15.88 9.25 7.93
CA ALA A 368 -16.35 7.89 7.60
C ALA A 368 -15.39 7.14 6.65
N VAL A 369 -14.56 7.88 5.88
CA VAL A 369 -13.57 7.28 4.98
C VAL A 369 -12.49 6.61 5.82
N TYR A 370 -12.09 5.40 5.46
CA TYR A 370 -11.10 4.59 6.19
C TYR A 370 -11.35 4.45 7.70
N ASN A 371 -12.63 4.56 8.15
CA ASN A 371 -12.99 4.47 9.56
C ASN A 371 -12.24 5.49 10.45
N HIS A 372 -11.92 6.64 9.89
CA HIS A 372 -11.05 7.66 10.47
C HIS A 372 -11.52 8.14 11.85
N ARG A 373 -12.85 8.24 12.04
CA ARG A 373 -13.44 8.61 13.34
C ARG A 373 -12.99 7.68 14.47
N ASN A 374 -13.03 6.37 14.25
CA ASN A 374 -12.66 5.40 15.29
C ASN A 374 -11.15 5.39 15.54
N THR A 375 -10.34 5.51 14.49
CA THR A 375 -8.87 5.57 14.63
C THR A 375 -8.43 6.85 15.35
N SER A 376 -9.05 7.99 15.08
CA SER A 376 -8.80 9.24 15.80
C SER A 376 -9.03 9.09 17.32
N ILE A 377 -10.16 8.47 17.69
CA ILE A 377 -10.47 8.16 19.09
C ILE A 377 -9.44 7.17 19.67
N ALA A 378 -9.10 6.13 18.92
CA ALA A 378 -8.15 5.10 19.35
C ALA A 378 -6.72 5.66 19.57
N PHE A 379 -6.32 6.68 18.80
CA PHE A 379 -5.07 7.42 19.00
C PHE A 379 -5.16 8.44 20.15
N GLY A 380 -6.36 8.75 20.64
CA GLY A 380 -6.58 9.62 21.79
C GLY A 380 -6.75 11.09 21.47
N TYR A 381 -7.09 11.44 20.21
CA TYR A 381 -7.49 12.80 19.88
C TYR A 381 -8.84 13.14 20.52
N GLU A 382 -8.91 14.30 21.16
CA GLU A 382 -10.14 14.78 21.85
C GLU A 382 -11.18 15.27 20.85
N THR A 383 -10.72 15.86 19.73
CA THR A 383 -11.60 16.39 18.69
C THR A 383 -11.11 15.98 17.30
N LEU A 384 -12.05 15.65 16.43
CA LEU A 384 -11.82 15.41 15.01
C LEU A 384 -12.66 16.40 14.19
N HIS A 385 -11.97 17.17 13.38
CA HIS A 385 -12.55 18.13 12.45
C HIS A 385 -12.42 17.61 11.02
N ASP A 386 -13.53 17.25 10.42
CA ASP A 386 -13.64 16.69 9.08
C ASP A 386 -14.30 17.66 8.08
N SER A 387 -14.57 17.20 6.86
CA SER A 387 -15.23 18.00 5.81
C SER A 387 -16.51 18.70 6.27
N ASP A 388 -17.31 18.06 7.12
CA ASP A 388 -18.56 18.63 7.60
C ASP A 388 -18.28 19.80 8.56
N SER A 389 -17.25 19.67 9.40
CA SER A 389 -16.79 20.73 10.30
C SER A 389 -16.28 21.95 9.53
N LEU A 390 -15.50 21.73 8.48
CA LEU A 390 -14.97 22.79 7.62
C LEU A 390 -16.10 23.52 6.87
N LEU A 391 -17.02 22.76 6.28
CA LEU A 391 -18.19 23.31 5.57
C LEU A 391 -19.09 24.15 6.51
N ALA A 392 -19.34 23.65 7.72
CA ALA A 392 -20.13 24.36 8.72
C ALA A 392 -19.48 25.69 9.15
N ALA A 393 -18.15 25.77 9.11
CA ALA A 393 -17.39 27.00 9.38
C ALA A 393 -17.25 27.91 8.17
N GLY A 394 -17.82 27.55 7.00
CA GLY A 394 -17.82 28.36 5.79
C GLY A 394 -16.61 28.16 4.87
N TYR A 395 -15.77 27.15 5.12
CA TYR A 395 -14.65 26.80 4.25
C TYR A 395 -15.12 25.99 3.04
N ASP A 396 -14.60 26.30 1.85
CA ASP A 396 -14.95 25.58 0.63
C ASP A 396 -14.13 24.31 0.44
N VAL A 397 -14.69 23.19 0.87
CA VAL A 397 -14.13 21.84 0.68
C VAL A 397 -14.74 21.09 -0.50
N LYS A 398 -15.60 21.75 -1.32
CA LYS A 398 -16.19 21.14 -2.53
C LYS A 398 -15.16 20.95 -3.63
N LYS A 399 -14.08 21.70 -3.58
CA LYS A 399 -12.91 21.49 -4.41
C LYS A 399 -12.15 20.32 -3.82
N ILE A 400 -11.94 19.28 -4.60
CA ILE A 400 -11.20 18.10 -4.17
C ILE A 400 -9.86 18.56 -3.61
N GLY A 401 -9.61 18.22 -2.32
CA GLY A 401 -8.36 18.45 -1.66
C GLY A 401 -7.98 19.92 -1.48
N SER A 402 -8.80 20.73 -0.84
CA SER A 402 -8.37 22.08 -0.51
C SER A 402 -7.45 22.10 0.72
N ASP A 403 -6.15 21.95 0.51
CA ASP A 403 -5.14 22.03 1.59
C ASP A 403 -5.14 23.40 2.24
N GLU A 404 -5.34 24.48 1.46
CA GLU A 404 -5.48 25.83 2.00
C GLU A 404 -6.67 25.94 2.97
N ALA A 405 -7.80 25.27 2.65
CA ALA A 405 -8.98 25.32 3.52
C ALA A 405 -8.72 24.59 4.86
N VAL A 406 -8.15 23.38 4.84
CA VAL A 406 -7.90 22.65 6.09
C VAL A 406 -6.82 23.33 6.94
N LEU A 407 -5.75 23.82 6.33
CA LEU A 407 -4.67 24.53 7.03
C LEU A 407 -5.16 25.83 7.64
N ASN A 408 -5.96 26.62 6.93
CA ASN A 408 -6.54 27.85 7.47
C ASN A 408 -7.56 27.57 8.58
N TYR A 409 -8.43 26.59 8.38
CA TYR A 409 -9.38 26.18 9.42
C TYR A 409 -8.67 25.66 10.68
N ALA A 410 -7.66 24.80 10.50
CA ALA A 410 -6.86 24.30 11.61
C ALA A 410 -6.17 25.45 12.37
N PHE A 411 -5.56 26.41 11.65
CA PHE A 411 -4.93 27.56 12.29
C PHE A 411 -5.94 28.37 13.13
N ASP A 412 -7.14 28.62 12.59
CA ASP A 412 -8.19 29.37 13.32
C ASP A 412 -8.66 28.63 14.59
N ARG A 413 -8.54 27.31 14.64
CA ARG A 413 -8.87 26.50 15.82
C ARG A 413 -7.74 26.42 16.83
N ILE A 414 -6.51 26.12 16.39
CA ILE A 414 -5.37 25.92 17.29
C ILE A 414 -5.00 27.17 18.09
N GLN A 415 -5.29 28.38 17.58
CA GLN A 415 -5.09 29.63 18.32
C GLN A 415 -5.87 29.69 19.64
N HIS A 416 -6.94 28.92 19.76
CA HIS A 416 -7.83 28.91 20.92
C HIS A 416 -7.75 27.60 21.72
N MET A 417 -6.88 26.66 21.33
CA MET A 417 -6.69 25.41 22.06
C MET A 417 -5.90 25.64 23.36
N PRO A 418 -6.26 24.95 24.45
CA PRO A 418 -5.44 24.91 25.67
C PRO A 418 -4.03 24.38 25.35
N GLN A 419 -2.99 25.05 25.84
CA GLN A 419 -1.59 24.67 25.63
C GLN A 419 -1.03 23.90 26.84
N PRO A 420 -0.07 22.98 26.66
CA PRO A 420 0.42 22.50 25.36
C PRO A 420 -0.61 21.65 24.62
N PHE A 421 -0.66 21.77 23.32
CA PHE A 421 -1.57 20.98 22.50
C PHE A 421 -0.82 20.08 21.50
N VAL A 422 -1.52 19.05 21.02
CA VAL A 422 -1.13 18.26 19.84
C VAL A 422 -2.19 18.43 18.76
N ALA A 423 -1.80 18.89 17.59
CA ALA A 423 -2.67 19.06 16.43
C ALA A 423 -2.09 18.29 15.22
N GLU A 424 -2.86 17.36 14.65
CA GLU A 424 -2.53 16.69 13.40
C GLU A 424 -3.36 17.30 12.27
N ILE A 425 -2.73 17.58 11.14
CA ILE A 425 -3.38 18.16 9.96
C ILE A 425 -2.99 17.32 8.75
N THR A 426 -3.98 16.68 8.10
CA THR A 426 -3.75 15.87 6.90
C THR A 426 -4.19 16.63 5.66
N THR A 427 -3.29 16.79 4.68
CA THR A 427 -3.57 17.38 3.39
C THR A 427 -4.09 16.32 2.41
N LEU A 428 -4.67 16.74 1.28
CA LEU A 428 -5.25 15.82 0.29
C LEU A 428 -5.09 16.27 -1.16
N SER A 429 -4.62 17.51 -1.43
CA SER A 429 -4.59 18.06 -2.80
C SER A 429 -3.66 17.30 -3.73
N MET A 430 -2.62 16.66 -3.19
CA MET A 430 -1.68 15.85 -3.97
C MET A 430 -2.15 14.42 -4.20
N HIS A 431 -3.41 14.10 -3.85
CA HIS A 431 -4.01 12.80 -4.14
C HIS A 431 -4.34 12.66 -5.63
N PHE A 432 -4.06 11.48 -6.19
CA PHE A 432 -4.42 11.17 -7.58
C PHE A 432 -5.95 11.35 -7.79
N PRO A 433 -6.42 11.92 -8.90
CA PRO A 433 -5.75 12.24 -10.17
C PRO A 433 -5.12 13.64 -10.24
N PHE A 434 -4.75 14.27 -9.12
CA PHE A 434 -4.10 15.57 -9.05
C PHE A 434 -4.97 16.68 -9.65
N ASP A 435 -6.25 16.71 -9.28
CA ASP A 435 -7.23 17.62 -9.86
C ASP A 435 -7.48 18.82 -8.95
N LEU A 436 -6.86 19.95 -9.28
CA LEU A 436 -7.05 21.22 -8.60
C LEU A 436 -8.13 22.05 -9.31
N VAL A 437 -9.37 21.97 -8.81
CA VAL A 437 -10.46 22.77 -9.36
C VAL A 437 -10.34 24.23 -8.91
N GLY A 438 -10.12 25.14 -9.88
CA GLY A 438 -10.08 26.58 -9.67
C GLY A 438 -8.74 27.11 -9.14
N PHE A 439 -7.68 26.34 -9.27
CA PHE A 439 -6.31 26.81 -9.13
C PHE A 439 -5.70 27.08 -10.50
N GLU A 440 -5.17 28.29 -10.69
CA GLU A 440 -4.42 28.65 -11.88
C GLU A 440 -2.93 28.38 -11.62
N PRO A 441 -2.35 27.33 -12.21
CA PRO A 441 -0.95 27.02 -12.01
C PRO A 441 -0.06 28.12 -12.57
N ARG A 442 1.15 28.25 -12.03
CA ARG A 442 2.16 29.13 -12.66
C ARG A 442 2.57 28.53 -13.99
N GLY A 443 2.58 29.34 -15.04
CA GLY A 443 2.77 28.88 -16.43
C GLY A 443 4.06 28.07 -16.67
N TRP A 444 5.13 28.28 -15.85
CA TRP A 444 6.35 27.49 -15.97
C TRP A 444 6.19 26.06 -15.38
N VAL A 445 5.34 25.87 -14.38
CA VAL A 445 5.06 24.53 -13.83
C VAL A 445 4.40 23.64 -14.88
N ASP A 446 3.53 24.21 -15.72
CA ASP A 446 2.90 23.50 -16.83
C ASP A 446 3.91 23.03 -17.91
N SER A 447 5.07 23.63 -17.95
CA SER A 447 6.13 23.32 -18.93
C SER A 447 7.16 22.31 -18.44
N LEU A 448 7.09 21.87 -17.16
CA LEU A 448 8.07 20.96 -16.57
C LEU A 448 8.06 19.56 -17.19
N SER A 449 6.91 19.10 -17.67
CA SER A 449 6.79 17.80 -18.31
C SER A 449 5.80 17.83 -19.47
N ASN A 450 6.08 17.04 -20.51
CA ASN A 450 5.13 16.76 -21.58
C ASN A 450 4.04 15.76 -21.16
N ASN A 451 4.19 15.12 -20.00
CA ASN A 451 3.19 14.21 -19.45
C ASN A 451 2.21 14.98 -18.58
N MET A 452 0.93 14.92 -18.94
CA MET A 452 -0.15 15.65 -18.27
C MET A 452 -0.34 15.22 -16.81
N GLY A 453 -0.20 13.94 -16.50
CA GLY A 453 -0.33 13.42 -15.12
C GLY A 453 0.80 13.93 -14.22
N LEU A 454 2.03 13.90 -14.72
CA LEU A 454 3.20 14.40 -14.00
C LEU A 454 3.13 15.92 -13.80
N ASN A 455 2.67 16.67 -14.81
CA ASN A 455 2.45 18.10 -14.67
C ASN A 455 1.40 18.43 -13.61
N ARG A 456 0.29 17.70 -13.58
CA ARG A 456 -0.74 17.88 -12.55
C ARG A 456 -0.19 17.59 -11.15
N TYR A 457 0.64 16.55 -11.00
CA TYR A 457 1.35 16.28 -9.75
C TYR A 457 2.23 17.46 -9.33
N TYR A 458 2.99 18.04 -10.25
CA TYR A 458 3.81 19.22 -9.96
C TYR A 458 2.97 20.46 -9.61
N GLN A 459 1.84 20.66 -10.26
CA GLN A 459 0.91 21.76 -9.94
C GLN A 459 0.33 21.61 -8.54
N THR A 460 -0.13 20.40 -8.17
CA THR A 460 -0.65 20.13 -6.83
C THR A 460 0.44 20.27 -5.78
N THR A 461 1.66 19.79 -6.06
CA THR A 461 2.82 19.96 -5.19
C THR A 461 3.12 21.45 -4.92
N HIS A 462 3.16 22.26 -5.97
CA HIS A 462 3.40 23.71 -5.85
C HIS A 462 2.30 24.41 -5.04
N TYR A 463 1.05 24.02 -5.25
CA TYR A 463 -0.10 24.53 -4.49
C TYR A 463 0.01 24.17 -3.00
N THR A 464 0.28 22.90 -2.67
CA THR A 464 0.41 22.42 -1.30
C THR A 464 1.58 23.11 -0.58
N ASP A 465 2.73 23.28 -1.25
CA ASP A 465 3.87 24.03 -0.72
C ASP A 465 3.49 25.47 -0.36
N ALA A 466 2.75 26.15 -1.24
CA ALA A 466 2.27 27.52 -0.99
C ALA A 466 1.28 27.57 0.19
N ALA A 467 0.36 26.60 0.28
CA ALA A 467 -0.61 26.52 1.37
C ALA A 467 0.08 26.31 2.73
N ILE A 468 1.08 25.41 2.79
CA ILE A 468 1.93 25.22 3.97
C ILE A 468 2.68 26.51 4.31
N GLY A 469 3.22 27.21 3.31
CA GLY A 469 3.90 28.49 3.50
C GLY A 469 3.01 29.56 4.12
N HIS A 470 1.77 29.66 3.66
CA HIS A 470 0.77 30.58 4.24
C HIS A 470 0.45 30.22 5.71
N PHE A 471 0.25 28.93 6.00
CA PHE A 471 0.03 28.45 7.36
C PHE A 471 1.21 28.80 8.29
N LEU A 472 2.44 28.50 7.87
CA LEU A 472 3.66 28.78 8.65
C LEU A 472 3.88 30.28 8.87
N ASN A 473 3.55 31.12 7.89
CA ASN A 473 3.63 32.59 8.05
C ASN A 473 2.62 33.08 9.08
N ARG A 474 1.37 32.59 9.05
CA ARG A 474 0.37 32.91 10.08
C ARG A 474 0.82 32.45 11.47
N LEU A 475 1.39 31.24 11.58
CA LEU A 475 1.93 30.72 12.82
C LEU A 475 3.05 31.61 13.35
N LYS A 476 3.98 32.01 12.50
CA LYS A 476 5.11 32.89 12.83
C LYS A 476 4.67 34.26 13.34
N GLU A 477 3.54 34.79 12.85
CA GLU A 477 2.96 36.07 13.26
C GLU A 477 2.07 35.98 14.51
N SER A 478 1.83 34.76 15.02
CA SER A 478 0.97 34.50 16.17
C SER A 478 1.77 34.38 17.48
N GLU A 479 1.04 34.41 18.60
CA GLU A 479 1.60 34.18 19.97
C GLU A 479 2.09 32.74 20.16
N LEU A 480 1.80 31.82 19.21
CA LEU A 480 2.21 30.41 19.26
C LEU A 480 3.62 30.19 18.70
N ALA A 481 4.19 31.16 17.98
CA ALA A 481 5.42 31.02 17.19
C ALA A 481 6.58 30.39 17.96
N ASP A 482 6.88 30.94 19.15
CA ASP A 482 8.06 30.53 19.93
C ASP A 482 7.85 29.25 20.76
N ASN A 483 6.59 28.86 20.94
CA ASN A 483 6.21 27.70 21.76
C ASN A 483 5.65 26.52 20.93
N THR A 484 5.95 26.46 19.64
CA THR A 484 5.39 25.42 18.78
C THR A 484 6.47 24.72 17.96
N ILE A 485 6.45 23.42 17.99
CA ILE A 485 7.19 22.54 17.08
C ILE A 485 6.25 22.13 15.95
N VAL A 486 6.71 22.26 14.71
CA VAL A 486 5.99 21.77 13.54
C VAL A 486 6.77 20.63 12.91
N VAL A 487 6.13 19.49 12.75
CA VAL A 487 6.62 18.34 12.00
C VAL A 487 5.84 18.25 10.70
N ILE A 488 6.53 18.06 9.59
CA ILE A 488 5.97 17.88 8.25
C ILE A 488 6.52 16.56 7.71
N ALA A 489 5.64 15.61 7.38
CA ALA A 489 6.05 14.34 6.80
C ALA A 489 5.07 13.90 5.72
N SER A 490 5.57 13.20 4.70
CA SER A 490 4.73 12.59 3.67
C SER A 490 4.08 11.32 4.21
N ASP A 491 2.82 11.08 3.89
CA ASP A 491 2.12 9.84 4.25
C ASP A 491 2.64 8.62 3.48
N HIS A 492 3.00 8.79 2.21
CA HIS A 492 3.65 7.80 1.35
C HIS A 492 4.25 8.43 0.10
N ASP A 493 4.97 7.63 -0.68
CA ASP A 493 5.47 8.06 -1.97
C ASP A 493 4.37 8.05 -3.05
N CYS A 494 4.44 9.02 -3.93
CA CYS A 494 3.71 9.00 -5.19
C CYS A 494 4.61 8.44 -6.28
N ASN A 495 4.11 7.51 -7.08
CA ASN A 495 4.79 7.12 -8.30
C ASN A 495 4.15 7.79 -9.53
N PRO A 496 4.45 9.08 -9.78
CA PRO A 496 3.92 9.77 -10.97
C PRO A 496 4.46 9.16 -12.26
N LEU A 497 5.55 8.40 -12.21
CA LEU A 497 6.09 7.64 -13.33
C LEU A 497 5.19 6.46 -13.71
N ASN A 498 4.37 5.94 -12.81
CA ASN A 498 3.32 4.99 -13.18
C ASN A 498 2.35 5.57 -14.22
N VAL A 499 2.25 6.88 -14.26
CA VAL A 499 1.47 7.63 -15.27
C VAL A 499 2.30 7.86 -16.56
N VAL A 500 3.66 7.87 -16.45
CA VAL A 500 4.59 8.27 -17.53
C VAL A 500 5.32 7.10 -18.16
N ASP A 501 5.91 6.23 -17.35
CA ASP A 501 6.72 5.10 -17.81
C ASP A 501 6.28 3.82 -17.10
N GLN A 502 5.61 2.97 -17.86
CA GLN A 502 5.09 1.70 -17.35
C GLN A 502 6.19 0.63 -17.12
N ASN A 503 7.46 0.96 -17.38
CA ASN A 503 8.54 -0.05 -17.42
C ASN A 503 9.32 -0.20 -16.11
N ASP A 504 9.26 0.77 -15.18
CA ASP A 504 9.98 0.68 -13.90
C ASP A 504 9.09 1.04 -12.71
N ARG A 505 8.29 0.08 -12.28
CA ARG A 505 7.31 0.21 -11.18
C ARG A 505 7.83 -0.29 -9.83
N THR A 506 9.09 -0.70 -9.77
CA THR A 506 9.71 -1.19 -8.54
C THR A 506 10.49 -0.11 -7.80
N VAL A 507 10.46 1.13 -8.27
CA VAL A 507 11.20 2.23 -7.65
C VAL A 507 10.39 2.80 -6.50
N ASP A 508 10.88 2.62 -5.29
CA ASP A 508 10.41 3.33 -4.10
C ASP A 508 11.03 4.73 -4.09
N PHE A 509 10.19 5.75 -4.20
CA PHE A 509 10.67 7.12 -4.09
C PHE A 509 10.90 7.49 -2.62
N PRO A 510 12.01 8.19 -2.31
CA PRO A 510 12.17 8.75 -0.97
C PRO A 510 11.10 9.82 -0.72
N ILE A 511 10.68 9.89 0.53
CA ILE A 511 9.67 10.84 1.02
C ILE A 511 10.26 11.80 2.04
N VAL A 512 9.54 12.86 2.34
CA VAL A 512 10.00 14.00 3.13
C VAL A 512 9.71 13.82 4.63
N PHE A 513 10.69 14.17 5.47
CA PHE A 513 10.52 14.44 6.90
C PHE A 513 11.24 15.75 7.24
N ILE A 514 10.53 16.70 7.87
CA ILE A 514 11.05 17.99 8.30
C ILE A 514 10.47 18.32 9.68
N ALA A 515 11.30 18.78 10.64
CA ALA A 515 10.84 19.27 11.92
C ALA A 515 11.51 20.61 12.25
N ILE A 516 10.71 21.63 12.52
CA ILE A 516 11.15 23.00 12.85
C ILE A 516 10.69 23.41 14.24
N GLY A 517 11.31 24.45 14.82
CA GLY A 517 11.01 24.90 16.19
C GLY A 517 11.63 24.03 17.28
N THR A 518 12.45 23.05 16.90
CA THR A 518 13.08 22.07 17.81
C THR A 518 14.28 22.64 18.58
N GLY A 519 14.87 23.74 18.10
CA GLY A 519 16.13 24.27 18.59
C GLY A 519 17.39 23.49 18.18
N GLN A 520 17.23 22.52 17.27
CA GLN A 520 18.31 21.66 16.79
C GLN A 520 18.48 21.71 15.27
N THR A 521 19.66 21.36 14.81
CA THR A 521 19.99 21.17 13.39
C THR A 521 20.46 19.74 13.14
N LEU A 522 19.79 19.04 12.24
CA LEU A 522 20.22 17.73 11.75
C LEU A 522 19.70 17.50 10.33
N HIS A 523 20.59 17.40 9.36
CA HIS A 523 20.24 16.94 8.01
C HIS A 523 20.63 15.46 7.91
N TYR A 524 19.67 14.59 8.21
CA TYR A 524 19.90 13.15 8.29
C TYR A 524 19.90 12.53 6.89
N THR A 525 21.02 11.94 6.50
CA THR A 525 21.20 11.29 5.20
C THR A 525 21.29 9.76 5.27
N GLY A 526 21.18 9.20 6.49
CA GLY A 526 21.16 7.76 6.69
C GLY A 526 19.84 7.10 6.23
N PRO A 527 19.77 5.78 6.29
CA PRO A 527 18.52 5.07 6.01
C PRO A 527 17.46 5.44 7.05
N MET A 528 16.22 5.67 6.60
CA MET A 528 15.08 5.99 7.46
C MET A 528 13.81 5.35 6.88
N GLY A 529 13.02 4.70 7.72
CA GLY A 529 11.67 4.26 7.42
C GLY A 529 10.63 5.17 8.10
N GLN A 530 9.39 5.12 7.68
CA GLN A 530 8.31 5.87 8.33
C GLN A 530 8.17 5.53 9.83
N VAL A 531 8.41 4.28 10.21
CA VAL A 531 8.33 3.79 11.59
C VAL A 531 9.32 4.49 12.52
N ASP A 532 10.37 5.10 11.98
CA ASP A 532 11.39 5.84 12.73
C ASP A 532 10.92 7.25 13.15
N VAL A 533 9.82 7.74 12.56
CA VAL A 533 9.26 9.07 12.87
C VAL A 533 8.68 9.12 14.28
N PHE A 534 7.94 8.08 14.70
CA PHE A 534 7.33 8.03 16.04
C PHE A 534 8.37 8.22 17.16
N PRO A 535 9.43 7.38 17.27
CA PRO A 535 10.46 7.59 18.31
C PRO A 535 11.21 8.91 18.13
N THR A 536 11.38 9.41 16.90
CA THR A 536 12.02 10.70 16.63
C THR A 536 11.18 11.86 17.18
N ILE A 537 9.85 11.84 17.00
CA ILE A 537 8.94 12.85 17.58
C ILE A 537 8.98 12.80 19.10
N LEU A 538 8.97 11.60 19.70
CA LEU A 538 9.06 11.49 21.17
C LEU A 538 10.36 12.07 21.73
N ASP A 539 11.48 11.90 21.02
CA ASP A 539 12.76 12.48 21.41
C ASP A 539 12.80 13.99 21.19
N ILE A 540 12.23 14.49 20.07
CA ILE A 540 12.07 15.95 19.83
C ILE A 540 11.25 16.59 20.93
N MET A 541 10.14 15.96 21.34
CA MET A 541 9.25 16.48 22.39
C MET A 541 9.80 16.26 23.80
N GLY A 542 10.86 15.50 23.95
CA GLY A 542 11.46 15.25 25.25
C GLY A 542 10.68 14.28 26.12
N VAL A 543 9.94 13.33 25.55
CA VAL A 543 9.18 12.33 26.30
C VAL A 543 10.13 11.25 26.83
N PRO A 544 10.36 11.14 28.15
CA PRO A 544 11.30 10.18 28.68
C PRO A 544 10.71 8.76 28.71
N THR A 545 11.57 7.74 28.62
CA THR A 545 11.19 6.31 28.61
C THR A 545 10.45 5.87 29.87
N ASN A 546 10.76 6.46 31.02
CA ASN A 546 10.05 6.18 32.27
C ASN A 546 8.65 6.78 32.36
N GLN A 547 8.32 7.76 31.51
CA GLN A 547 6.96 8.31 31.38
C GLN A 547 6.14 7.50 30.38
N TYR A 548 6.76 7.07 29.29
CA TYR A 548 6.13 6.30 28.24
C TYR A 548 7.11 5.26 27.68
N ALA A 549 6.90 4.00 28.06
CA ALA A 549 7.84 2.91 27.75
C ALA A 549 7.83 2.50 26.26
N TRP A 550 6.68 2.60 25.59
CA TRP A 550 6.58 2.28 24.18
C TRP A 550 7.31 3.31 23.32
N ARG A 551 8.29 2.86 22.54
CA ARG A 551 9.11 3.72 21.67
C ARG A 551 8.89 3.40 20.17
N GLY A 552 7.90 2.59 19.85
CA GLY A 552 7.68 2.11 18.48
C GLY A 552 8.61 0.95 18.08
N LEU A 553 8.44 0.48 16.87
CA LEU A 553 9.29 -0.57 16.26
C LEU A 553 10.47 0.01 15.47
N GLY A 554 10.51 1.32 15.26
CA GLY A 554 11.58 2.08 14.64
C GLY A 554 12.66 2.56 15.62
N LYS A 555 13.62 3.32 15.11
CA LYS A 555 14.68 3.98 15.89
C LYS A 555 14.72 5.48 15.58
N SER A 556 14.89 6.29 16.62
CA SER A 556 15.02 7.74 16.47
C SER A 556 16.29 8.12 15.69
N ILE A 557 16.15 9.05 14.73
CA ILE A 557 17.30 9.60 14.00
C ILE A 557 18.15 10.54 14.87
N LEU A 558 17.67 10.93 16.05
CA LEU A 558 18.39 11.76 17.04
C LEU A 558 19.29 10.92 17.96
N SER A 559 19.18 9.60 17.90
CA SER A 559 20.04 8.65 18.61
C SER A 559 21.12 8.09 17.67
N SER A 560 21.47 6.81 17.78
CA SER A 560 22.37 6.14 16.83
C SER A 560 21.82 6.07 15.40
N GLY A 561 20.53 6.35 15.22
CA GLY A 561 19.79 6.20 13.96
C GLY A 561 19.51 4.75 13.58
N PRO A 562 18.61 4.51 12.64
CA PRO A 562 18.35 3.19 12.10
C PRO A 562 19.52 2.69 11.23
N ALA A 563 19.87 1.41 11.35
CA ALA A 563 20.90 0.77 10.51
C ALA A 563 20.41 0.52 9.08
N GLY A 564 19.09 0.45 8.89
CA GLY A 564 18.42 0.22 7.62
C GLY A 564 16.92 0.42 7.72
N ALA A 565 16.27 0.40 6.58
CA ALA A 565 14.82 0.42 6.44
C ALA A 565 14.38 -0.59 5.38
N ILE A 566 13.23 -1.23 5.59
CA ILE A 566 12.55 -2.04 4.57
C ILE A 566 11.36 -1.21 4.09
N SER A 567 11.32 -0.92 2.78
CA SER A 567 10.25 -0.15 2.18
C SER A 567 8.99 -1.00 1.91
N ARG A 568 7.93 -0.34 1.45
CA ARG A 568 6.67 -0.99 1.05
C ARG A 568 6.83 -2.04 -0.06
N SER A 569 7.85 -1.91 -0.91
CA SER A 569 8.14 -2.92 -1.94
C SER A 569 8.94 -4.12 -1.42
N GLY A 570 9.34 -4.12 -0.13
CA GLY A 570 10.20 -5.11 0.47
C GLY A 570 11.70 -4.90 0.17
N GLN A 571 12.08 -3.77 -0.45
CA GLN A 571 13.47 -3.44 -0.69
C GLN A 571 14.13 -2.93 0.59
N THR A 572 15.31 -3.47 0.90
CA THR A 572 16.13 -3.01 2.04
C THR A 572 17.02 -1.84 1.61
N PHE A 573 17.00 -0.77 2.39
CA PHE A 573 17.86 0.42 2.26
C PHE A 573 18.82 0.52 3.44
N GLY A 574 20.02 1.07 3.20
CA GLY A 574 21.11 1.05 4.16
C GLY A 574 21.92 -0.24 4.09
N ASN A 575 22.80 -0.43 5.09
CA ASN A 575 23.64 -1.62 5.19
C ASN A 575 23.47 -2.28 6.58
N PRO A 576 22.25 -2.77 6.91
CA PRO A 576 22.03 -3.44 8.18
C PRO A 576 22.87 -4.71 8.26
N ASP A 577 23.45 -4.98 9.42
CA ASP A 577 24.08 -6.28 9.65
C ASP A 577 23.01 -7.39 9.68
N PRO A 578 23.38 -8.68 9.69
CA PRO A 578 22.41 -9.77 9.67
C PRO A 578 21.44 -9.78 10.87
N LYS A 579 21.86 -9.28 12.05
CA LYS A 579 21.00 -9.16 13.23
C LYS A 579 19.98 -8.03 13.04
N ASP A 580 20.43 -6.89 12.57
CA ASP A 580 19.56 -5.74 12.29
C ASP A 580 18.57 -6.04 11.15
N LEU A 581 19.02 -6.72 10.10
CA LEU A 581 18.13 -7.12 9.00
C LEU A 581 17.01 -8.06 9.51
N LEU A 582 17.37 -9.08 10.28
CA LEU A 582 16.39 -10.01 10.87
C LEU A 582 15.41 -9.26 11.79
N ARG A 583 15.90 -8.27 12.55
CA ARG A 583 15.05 -7.42 13.40
C ARG A 583 14.07 -6.60 12.57
N LEU A 584 14.52 -5.96 11.48
CA LEU A 584 13.68 -5.18 10.58
C LEU A 584 12.59 -6.05 9.93
N GLU A 585 12.93 -7.24 9.45
CA GLU A 585 11.97 -8.19 8.88
C GLU A 585 10.96 -8.67 9.96
N ARG A 586 11.43 -8.98 11.16
CA ARG A 586 10.58 -9.44 12.25
C ARG A 586 9.63 -8.37 12.76
N ALA A 587 9.99 -7.09 12.66
CA ALA A 587 9.15 -5.97 13.09
C ALA A 587 7.77 -5.96 12.40
N PHE A 588 7.69 -6.34 11.12
CA PHE A 588 6.41 -6.43 10.41
C PHE A 588 5.50 -7.51 11.01
N SER A 589 6.02 -8.70 11.25
CA SER A 589 5.22 -9.80 11.83
C SER A 589 4.85 -9.53 13.29
N VAL A 590 5.72 -8.88 14.06
CA VAL A 590 5.43 -8.46 15.44
C VAL A 590 4.33 -7.41 15.42
N SER A 591 4.40 -6.40 14.53
CA SER A 591 3.37 -5.37 14.40
C SER A 591 2.00 -5.98 14.05
N ASP A 592 1.94 -6.86 13.05
CA ASP A 592 0.71 -7.56 12.67
C ASP A 592 0.11 -8.31 13.88
N THR A 593 0.95 -8.97 14.66
CA THR A 593 0.55 -9.69 15.88
C THR A 593 0.02 -8.73 16.95
N LEU A 594 0.71 -7.63 17.21
CA LEU A 594 0.30 -6.61 18.19
C LEU A 594 -1.07 -6.01 17.86
N ILE A 595 -1.29 -5.68 16.58
CA ILE A 595 -2.57 -5.13 16.11
C ILE A 595 -3.68 -6.18 16.22
N ARG A 596 -3.47 -7.39 15.71
CA ARG A 596 -4.51 -8.45 15.70
C ARG A 596 -4.89 -8.94 17.09
N SER A 597 -3.96 -8.90 18.05
CA SER A 597 -4.23 -9.30 19.43
C SER A 597 -4.81 -8.20 20.29
N ASN A 598 -4.89 -6.96 19.79
CA ASN A 598 -5.17 -5.78 20.62
C ASN A 598 -4.25 -5.72 21.86
N PHE A 599 -2.94 -5.93 21.63
CA PHE A 599 -1.94 -6.13 22.68
C PHE A 599 -1.89 -4.99 23.72
N PHE A 600 -2.20 -3.77 23.31
CA PHE A 600 -2.15 -2.58 24.18
C PHE A 600 -3.43 -2.35 24.97
N ARG A 601 -4.39 -3.26 24.86
CA ARG A 601 -5.63 -3.19 25.66
C ARG A 601 -5.28 -3.23 27.14
N PRO A 602 -5.79 -2.29 27.96
CA PRO A 602 -5.62 -2.35 29.41
C PRO A 602 -6.19 -3.68 29.95
N ASP A 603 -5.44 -4.37 30.79
CA ASP A 603 -5.93 -5.59 31.44
C ASP A 603 -7.18 -5.27 32.26
N ASP A 604 -8.31 -5.93 31.95
CA ASP A 604 -9.57 -5.82 32.74
C ASP A 604 -9.42 -6.30 34.20
N THR A 605 -8.21 -6.75 34.60
CA THR A 605 -7.91 -7.30 35.94
C THR A 605 -7.22 -6.30 36.86
N ALA A 606 -6.99 -5.04 36.42
CA ALA A 606 -6.32 -4.00 37.22
C ALA A 606 -7.31 -3.01 37.88
N ASN A 607 -8.49 -3.50 38.36
CA ASN A 607 -9.39 -2.77 39.26
C ASN A 607 -9.44 -3.43 40.63
#